data_f51716453932f26d28cf1adc25e8271f
#
_entry.id   f51716453932f26d28cf1adc25e8271f
#
_cell.length_a   1.000
_cell.length_b   1.000
_cell.length_c   1.000
_cell.angle_alpha   90.00
_cell.angle_beta   90.00
_cell.angle_gamma   90.00
#
_symmetry.space_group_name_H-M   'P 1'
#
loop_
_entity.id
_entity.type
_entity.pdbx_description
1 polymer ?
#
loop_
_entity_poly.entity_id
_entity_poly.type
_entity_poly.pdbx_seq_one_letter_code
_entity_poly.pdbx_strand_id
1 'polypeptide(L)'
;ATNPAAEPVEKILWRMRAEGSCYFFILRDKEAIGAIRIVDNGAKCRVSPIYILPEYQGRGYAQQAMLLAEKLYPQASLWELDTIQEEPRLCHLYEKLGYRRTGQTTQIQPGMTIVYYEKTIINAKG
;
A
#
# COMPACT_ATOMS: atom_id res chain seq x y z
N ALA A 1 -7.29 -1.43 28.72
CA ALA A 1 -7.54 -0.23 27.92
C ALA A 1 -6.81 -0.33 26.59
N THR A 2 -7.46 0.09 25.55
CA THR A 2 -6.88 0.02 24.21
C THR A 2 -5.93 1.20 24.01
N ASN A 3 -4.73 0.90 23.55
CA ASN A 3 -3.80 1.94 23.14
C ASN A 3 -4.29 2.52 21.81
N PRO A 4 -4.62 3.81 21.74
CA PRO A 4 -5.13 4.41 20.50
C PRO A 4 -4.20 4.20 19.30
N ALA A 5 -2.89 4.19 19.54
CA ALA A 5 -1.93 3.98 18.46
C ALA A 5 -1.93 2.56 17.93
N ALA A 6 -2.49 1.62 18.68
CA ALA A 6 -2.57 0.21 18.30
C ALA A 6 -3.94 -0.19 17.76
N GLU A 7 -4.89 0.75 17.70
CA GLU A 7 -6.21 0.44 17.18
C GLU A 7 -6.12 0.04 15.71
N PRO A 8 -6.81 -1.04 15.32
CA PRO A 8 -6.72 -1.51 13.95
C PRO A 8 -7.44 -0.58 12.96
N VAL A 9 -7.01 -0.64 11.72
CA VAL A 9 -7.80 -0.08 10.62
C VAL A 9 -9.03 -0.95 10.49
N GLU A 10 -10.21 -0.35 10.65
CA GLU A 10 -11.46 -1.13 10.65
C GLU A 10 -11.70 -1.80 9.32
N LYS A 11 -11.60 -1.03 8.26
CA LYS A 11 -11.80 -1.54 6.92
C LYS A 11 -11.55 -0.44 5.89
N ILE A 12 -11.47 -0.89 4.66
CA ILE A 12 -11.47 -0.01 3.51
C ILE A 12 -12.90 -0.01 3.00
N LEU A 13 -13.68 1.02 3.38
CA LEU A 13 -15.13 0.97 3.22
C LEU A 13 -15.68 1.47 1.91
N TRP A 14 -15.15 2.56 1.40
CA TRP A 14 -15.77 3.20 0.27
C TRP A 14 -14.83 3.23 -0.90
N ARG A 15 -15.38 3.01 -2.08
CA ARG A 15 -14.55 2.98 -3.29
C ARG A 15 -15.18 3.78 -4.41
N MET A 16 -14.33 4.34 -5.25
CA MET A 16 -14.72 4.96 -6.49
C MET A 16 -13.93 4.30 -7.61
N ARG A 17 -14.64 3.80 -8.62
CA ARG A 17 -13.99 3.18 -9.76
C ARG A 17 -13.64 4.21 -10.81
N ALA A 18 -12.48 4.04 -11.42
CA ALA A 18 -12.04 4.83 -12.55
C ALA A 18 -11.07 3.99 -13.38
N GLU A 19 -11.49 3.63 -14.59
CA GLU A 19 -10.63 3.00 -15.61
C GLU A 19 -9.66 1.92 -15.09
N GLY A 20 -10.21 0.83 -14.55
CA GLY A 20 -9.39 -0.29 -14.09
C GLY A 20 -8.74 -0.07 -12.73
N SER A 21 -9.08 1.00 -12.05
CA SER A 21 -8.58 1.25 -10.70
C SER A 21 -9.70 1.54 -9.74
N CYS A 22 -9.41 1.36 -8.45
CA CYS A 22 -10.34 1.69 -7.38
C CYS A 22 -9.63 2.51 -6.34
N TYR A 23 -10.33 3.53 -5.85
CA TYR A 23 -9.90 4.30 -4.69
C TYR A 23 -10.67 3.80 -3.48
N PHE A 24 -9.97 3.59 -2.37
CA PHE A 24 -10.58 3.20 -1.10
C PHE A 24 -10.18 4.20 -0.03
N PHE A 25 -11.13 4.61 0.77
CA PHE A 25 -10.81 5.34 1.99
C PHE A 25 -10.40 4.35 3.07
N ILE A 26 -9.34 4.69 3.78
CA ILE A 26 -8.85 3.89 4.91
C ILE A 26 -9.51 4.47 6.16
N LEU A 27 -10.25 3.62 6.89
CA LEU A 27 -11.04 4.07 8.01
C LEU A 27 -10.51 3.52 9.32
N ARG A 28 -10.48 4.38 10.31
CA ARG A 28 -10.23 4.03 11.68
C ARG A 28 -11.37 4.64 12.50
N ASP A 29 -12.13 3.78 13.19
CA ASP A 29 -13.24 4.22 14.03
C ASP A 29 -14.18 5.17 13.27
N LYS A 30 -14.53 4.78 12.05
CA LYS A 30 -15.43 5.52 11.14
C LYS A 30 -14.86 6.84 10.62
N GLU A 31 -13.62 7.12 10.94
CA GLU A 31 -12.95 8.33 10.48
C GLU A 31 -12.00 8.00 9.33
N ALA A 32 -12.07 8.77 8.27
CA ALA A 32 -11.16 8.59 7.14
C ALA A 32 -9.79 9.13 7.51
N ILE A 33 -8.79 8.26 7.56
CA ILE A 33 -7.43 8.62 7.93
C ILE A 33 -6.46 8.55 6.77
N GLY A 34 -6.94 8.10 5.60
CA GLY A 34 -6.10 8.01 4.42
C GLY A 34 -6.86 7.43 3.26
N ALA A 35 -6.14 7.13 2.20
CA ALA A 35 -6.71 6.54 1.00
C ALA A 35 -5.68 5.67 0.30
N ILE A 36 -6.16 4.68 -0.44
CA ILE A 36 -5.31 3.83 -1.25
C ILE A 36 -5.97 3.62 -2.61
N ARG A 37 -5.18 3.72 -3.67
CA ARG A 37 -5.64 3.42 -5.02
C ARG A 37 -5.01 2.12 -5.46
N ILE A 38 -5.82 1.22 -6.00
CA ILE A 38 -5.35 -0.07 -6.48
C ILE A 38 -5.71 -0.21 -7.95
N VAL A 39 -4.71 -0.52 -8.75
CA VAL A 39 -4.89 -0.85 -10.16
C VAL A 39 -4.93 -2.36 -10.27
N ASP A 40 -6.06 -2.89 -10.74
CA ASP A 40 -6.31 -4.32 -10.80
C ASP A 40 -6.10 -4.82 -12.24
N ASN A 41 -5.07 -5.62 -12.43
CA ASN A 41 -4.79 -6.26 -13.71
C ASN A 41 -4.90 -7.79 -13.58
N GLY A 42 -5.84 -8.27 -12.75
CA GLY A 42 -6.06 -9.70 -12.56
C GLY A 42 -5.03 -10.29 -11.59
N ALA A 43 -4.13 -11.12 -12.12
CA ALA A 43 -3.11 -11.75 -11.29
C ALA A 43 -2.06 -10.77 -10.78
N LYS A 44 -2.01 -9.57 -11.33
CA LYS A 44 -1.06 -8.55 -10.94
C LYS A 44 -1.81 -7.27 -10.54
N CYS A 45 -1.59 -6.81 -9.33
CA CYS A 45 -2.18 -5.58 -8.82
C CYS A 45 -1.10 -4.59 -8.44
N ARG A 46 -1.45 -3.33 -8.47
CA ARG A 46 -0.52 -2.25 -8.17
C ARG A 46 -1.13 -1.28 -7.16
N VAL A 47 -0.36 -0.95 -6.14
CA VAL A 47 -0.71 0.16 -5.23
C VAL A 47 -0.17 1.45 -5.85
N SER A 48 -1.06 2.44 -6.07
CA SER A 48 -0.65 3.65 -6.79
C SER A 48 -1.58 4.82 -6.53
N PRO A 49 -1.40 5.57 -5.49
CA PRO A 49 -0.54 5.43 -4.32
C PRO A 49 -1.30 4.95 -3.08
N ILE A 50 -0.62 4.95 -1.94
CA ILE A 50 -1.24 4.91 -0.63
C ILE A 50 -0.86 6.20 0.10
N TYR A 51 -1.80 6.77 0.84
CA TYR A 51 -1.58 7.99 1.60
C TYR A 51 -2.27 7.91 2.96
N ILE A 52 -1.52 8.27 3.99
CA ILE A 52 -2.05 8.38 5.34
C ILE A 52 -1.91 9.85 5.76
N LEU A 53 -2.96 10.40 6.33
CA LEU A 53 -2.92 11.79 6.81
C LEU A 53 -1.77 11.97 7.81
N PRO A 54 -1.09 13.12 7.79
CA PRO A 54 0.12 13.30 8.61
C PRO A 54 -0.05 12.98 10.08
N GLU A 55 -1.18 13.34 10.67
CA GLU A 55 -1.42 13.13 12.11
C GLU A 55 -1.58 11.63 12.45
N TYR A 56 -1.77 10.79 11.46
CA TYR A 56 -1.92 9.34 11.68
C TYR A 56 -0.73 8.54 11.19
N GLN A 57 0.30 9.20 10.67
CA GLN A 57 1.49 8.50 10.18
C GLN A 57 2.34 7.97 11.33
N GLY A 58 3.14 6.94 11.04
CA GLY A 58 4.04 6.36 12.03
C GLY A 58 3.36 5.46 13.06
N ARG A 59 2.13 5.01 12.79
CA ARG A 59 1.36 4.19 13.72
C ARG A 59 1.00 2.82 13.16
N GLY A 60 1.56 2.46 12.00
CA GLY A 60 1.30 1.16 11.40
C GLY A 60 0.04 1.06 10.56
N TYR A 61 -0.66 2.16 10.32
CA TYR A 61 -1.91 2.11 9.56
C TYR A 61 -1.69 1.79 8.08
N ALA A 62 -0.61 2.28 7.49
CA ALA A 62 -0.31 1.96 6.10
C ALA A 62 -0.07 0.46 5.93
N GLN A 63 0.64 -0.18 6.86
CA GLN A 63 0.85 -1.62 6.82
C GLN A 63 -0.48 -2.37 6.88
N GLN A 64 -1.35 -1.97 7.80
CA GLN A 64 -2.64 -2.62 7.96
C GLN A 64 -3.49 -2.47 6.71
N ALA A 65 -3.50 -1.28 6.11
CA ALA A 65 -4.27 -1.03 4.90
C ALA A 65 -3.76 -1.86 3.73
N MET A 66 -2.45 -1.97 3.59
CA MET A 66 -1.87 -2.75 2.49
C MET A 66 -2.15 -4.24 2.66
N LEU A 67 -2.13 -4.76 3.88
CA LEU A 67 -2.50 -6.15 4.12
C LEU A 67 -3.98 -6.40 3.84
N LEU A 68 -4.85 -5.45 4.18
CA LEU A 68 -6.27 -5.54 3.84
C LEU A 68 -6.47 -5.53 2.33
N ALA A 69 -5.70 -4.71 1.61
CA ALA A 69 -5.78 -4.66 0.16
C ALA A 69 -5.45 -6.03 -0.46
N GLU A 70 -4.44 -6.71 0.07
CA GLU A 70 -4.10 -8.05 -0.41
C GLU A 70 -5.26 -9.02 -0.23
N LYS A 71 -6.02 -8.88 0.84
CA LYS A 71 -7.19 -9.73 1.08
C LYS A 71 -8.35 -9.40 0.16
N LEU A 72 -8.46 -8.14 -0.26
CA LEU A 72 -9.53 -7.73 -1.18
C LEU A 72 -9.30 -8.22 -2.61
N TYR A 73 -8.08 -8.56 -2.95
CA TYR A 73 -7.72 -9.01 -4.30
C TYR A 73 -7.03 -10.37 -4.21
N PRO A 74 -7.76 -11.42 -3.77
CA PRO A 74 -7.14 -12.72 -3.55
C PRO A 74 -6.61 -13.39 -4.82
N GLN A 75 -7.07 -12.97 -5.99
CA GLN A 75 -6.59 -13.49 -7.26
C GLN A 75 -5.20 -12.96 -7.62
N ALA A 76 -4.73 -11.90 -6.95
CA ALA A 76 -3.44 -11.32 -7.27
C ALA A 76 -2.32 -12.16 -6.67
N SER A 77 -1.41 -12.62 -7.53
CA SER A 77 -0.23 -13.34 -7.10
C SER A 77 1.01 -12.45 -7.05
N LEU A 78 0.92 -11.27 -7.66
CA LEU A 78 2.01 -10.30 -7.68
C LEU A 78 1.47 -8.92 -7.41
N TRP A 79 2.10 -8.23 -6.45
CA TRP A 79 1.82 -6.84 -6.15
C TRP A 79 3.01 -5.99 -6.51
N GLU A 80 2.75 -4.82 -7.08
CA GLU A 80 3.78 -3.88 -7.48
C GLU A 80 3.52 -2.51 -6.88
N LEU A 81 4.58 -1.75 -6.70
CA LEU A 81 4.51 -0.34 -6.37
C LEU A 81 5.82 0.33 -6.72
N ASP A 82 5.80 1.66 -6.71
CA ASP A 82 7.04 2.42 -6.80
C ASP A 82 7.03 3.49 -5.72
N THR A 83 8.22 3.99 -5.42
CA THR A 83 8.37 5.04 -4.43
C THR A 83 9.67 5.81 -4.70
N ILE A 84 9.87 6.86 -3.93
CA ILE A 84 11.04 7.71 -4.07
C ILE A 84 12.16 7.16 -3.19
N GLN A 85 13.31 6.85 -3.80
CA GLN A 85 14.45 6.28 -3.08
C GLN A 85 14.93 7.19 -1.95
N GLU A 86 14.84 8.51 -2.16
CA GLU A 86 15.27 9.49 -1.18
C GLU A 86 14.32 9.63 0.00
N GLU A 87 13.25 8.82 0.04
CA GLU A 87 12.34 8.74 1.18
C GLU A 87 12.53 7.40 1.89
N PRO A 88 13.55 7.26 2.74
CA PRO A 88 13.88 5.96 3.34
C PRO A 88 12.77 5.37 4.19
N ARG A 89 11.91 6.21 4.77
CA ARG A 89 10.79 5.72 5.59
C ARG A 89 9.80 4.91 4.77
N LEU A 90 9.54 5.34 3.52
CA LEU A 90 8.64 4.61 2.62
C LEU A 90 9.30 3.31 2.15
N CYS A 91 10.57 3.37 1.78
CA CYS A 91 11.30 2.17 1.39
C CYS A 91 11.29 1.13 2.51
N HIS A 92 11.55 1.58 3.74
CA HIS A 92 11.54 0.70 4.89
C HIS A 92 10.17 0.07 5.13
N LEU A 93 9.10 0.86 4.98
CA LEU A 93 7.74 0.36 5.13
C LEU A 93 7.46 -0.79 4.17
N TYR A 94 7.78 -0.60 2.89
CA TYR A 94 7.47 -1.61 1.89
C TYR A 94 8.35 -2.86 2.06
N GLU A 95 9.62 -2.68 2.39
CA GLU A 95 10.51 -3.81 2.64
C GLU A 95 10.04 -4.63 3.84
N LYS A 96 9.55 -3.95 4.87
CA LYS A 96 8.99 -4.63 6.05
C LYS A 96 7.75 -5.45 5.71
N LEU A 97 7.00 -5.04 4.72
CA LEU A 97 5.81 -5.77 4.26
C LEU A 97 6.13 -6.93 3.32
N GLY A 98 7.39 -7.10 2.98
CA GLY A 98 7.82 -8.19 2.11
C GLY A 98 8.05 -7.78 0.66
N TYR A 99 7.93 -6.49 0.35
CA TYR A 99 8.25 -6.02 -0.99
C TYR A 99 9.76 -6.00 -1.19
N ARG A 100 10.20 -6.29 -2.40
CA ARG A 100 11.61 -6.29 -2.76
C ARG A 100 11.84 -5.40 -3.97
N ARG A 101 12.96 -4.71 -3.99
CA ARG A 101 13.34 -3.90 -5.14
C ARG A 101 13.57 -4.79 -6.35
N THR A 102 13.08 -4.35 -7.51
CA THR A 102 13.27 -5.08 -8.75
C THR A 102 14.65 -4.84 -9.36
N GLY A 103 15.34 -3.79 -8.92
CA GLY A 103 16.59 -3.35 -9.52
C GLY A 103 16.40 -2.26 -10.56
N GLN A 104 15.18 -2.05 -11.02
CA GLN A 104 14.88 -0.98 -11.96
C GLN A 104 14.79 0.35 -11.22
N THR A 105 15.33 1.39 -11.80
CA THR A 105 15.24 2.75 -11.26
C THR A 105 14.99 3.73 -12.39
N THR A 106 14.39 4.87 -12.05
CA THR A 106 14.19 5.97 -12.98
C THR A 106 14.51 7.26 -12.28
N GLN A 107 15.56 7.94 -12.72
CA GLN A 107 15.89 9.23 -12.15
C GLN A 107 15.06 10.31 -12.81
N ILE A 108 14.23 10.99 -12.00
CA ILE A 108 13.39 12.08 -12.48
C ILE A 108 14.20 13.36 -12.56
N GLN A 109 15.02 13.59 -11.55
CA GLN A 109 15.91 14.74 -11.47
C GLN A 109 16.92 14.44 -10.35
N PRO A 110 18.01 15.21 -10.21
CA PRO A 110 18.93 15.02 -9.09
C PRO A 110 18.17 15.07 -7.77
N GLY A 111 18.37 14.06 -6.91
CA GLY A 111 17.69 13.97 -5.62
C GLY A 111 16.31 13.34 -5.66
N MET A 112 15.86 12.91 -6.83
CA MET A 112 14.55 12.25 -6.94
C MET A 112 14.67 11.05 -7.88
N THR A 113 14.79 9.88 -7.29
CA THR A 113 14.93 8.62 -8.01
C THR A 113 13.76 7.71 -7.67
N ILE A 114 13.06 7.21 -8.69
CA ILE A 114 11.99 6.24 -8.49
C ILE A 114 12.60 4.85 -8.43
N VAL A 115 12.25 4.10 -7.41
CA VAL A 115 12.61 2.68 -7.28
C VAL A 115 11.33 1.86 -7.33
N TYR A 116 11.44 0.67 -7.90
CA TYR A 116 10.29 -0.19 -8.15
C TYR A 116 10.38 -1.41 -7.24
N TYR A 117 9.26 -1.74 -6.63
CA TYR A 117 9.14 -2.85 -5.69
C TYR A 117 8.11 -3.84 -6.17
N GLU A 118 8.30 -5.10 -5.82
CA GLU A 118 7.30 -6.13 -6.05
C GLU A 118 7.24 -7.10 -4.88
N LYS A 119 6.10 -7.73 -4.73
CA LYS A 119 5.87 -8.74 -3.70
C LYS A 119 5.05 -9.87 -4.31
N THR A 120 5.59 -11.08 -4.20
CA THR A 120 4.89 -12.28 -4.64
C THR A 120 4.07 -12.82 -3.47
N ILE A 121 2.79 -13.10 -3.72
CA ILE A 121 1.92 -13.69 -2.73
C ILE A 121 1.92 -15.19 -2.93
N ILE A 122 2.37 -15.90 -1.90
CA ILE A 122 2.35 -17.36 -1.93
C ILE A 122 1.05 -17.82 -1.33
N ASN A 123 0.20 -18.45 -2.16
CA ASN A 123 -1.03 -19.00 -1.68
C ASN A 123 -0.76 -20.38 -1.08
N ALA A 124 -0.97 -20.49 0.24
CA ALA A 124 -0.68 -21.74 0.95
C ALA A 124 -1.55 -22.90 0.49
N LYS A 125 -2.66 -22.63 -0.16
CA LYS A 125 -3.52 -23.67 -0.71
C LYS A 125 -3.10 -24.08 -2.11
N GLY A 126 -2.18 -23.41 -2.57
CA GLY A 126 -1.46 -23.52 -3.84
C GLY A 126 -1.98 -24.46 -4.77
#